data_77f825ba6397f78eb94ed6e0a3aaeb58
#
_entry.id   77f825ba6397f78eb94ed6e0a3aaeb58
#
_cell.length_a   1.000
_cell.length_b   1.000
_cell.length_c   1.000
_cell.angle_alpha   90.00
_cell.angle_beta   90.00
_cell.angle_gamma   90.00
#
_symmetry.space_group_name_H-M   'P 1'
#
loop_
_entity.id
_entity.type
_entity.pdbx_description
1 polymer ?
#
loop_
_entity_poly.entity_id
_entity_poly.type
_entity_poly.pdbx_seq_one_letter_code
_entity_poly.pdbx_strand_id
1 'polypeptide(L)'
;MTLSSPLCRIGRKKPIQHIIMGVSPKQFNKYVEPFVGSGDIYFEMNLDSSIPAVINDLDTEIATAFKILKSNPSIDNIERFKNKSLEEVRSFMKQSHSSPIDKLAKIIYDLCATFGGTAQGSKIYKNPNIEPKLRKIPKYAEYMKNTKVLNQDYKSVIKSNDSKDTYFYLDPPYESSKGLYAKSDFNYEELAGVLSKVKGKFVLSLNDSPNIRNIFKQFKIRGIRVEGGNDEQSIGQHTRKEVIIKNY
;
A
#
# COMPACT_ATOMS: atom_id res chain seq x y z
N MET A 1 -9.32 -16.82 6.62
CA MET A 1 -8.76 -15.72 7.42
C MET A 1 -8.01 -14.79 6.47
N THR A 2 -8.44 -13.54 6.38
CA THR A 2 -7.74 -12.53 5.59
C THR A 2 -6.37 -12.21 6.20
N LEU A 3 -5.35 -12.11 5.36
CA LEU A 3 -4.01 -11.70 5.79
C LEU A 3 -4.01 -10.18 5.99
N SER A 4 -3.55 -9.71 7.14
CA SER A 4 -3.29 -8.28 7.34
C SER A 4 -1.90 -7.93 6.82
N SER A 5 -1.76 -6.75 6.21
CA SER A 5 -0.44 -6.27 5.75
C SER A 5 0.62 -6.29 6.86
N PRO A 6 1.86 -6.75 6.57
CA PRO A 6 2.98 -6.65 7.49
C PRO A 6 3.55 -5.22 7.58
N LEU A 7 3.29 -4.39 6.57
CA LEU A 7 3.84 -3.04 6.46
C LEU A 7 2.94 -2.02 7.14
N CYS A 8 3.56 -1.02 7.77
CA CYS A 8 2.88 0.13 8.36
C CYS A 8 3.27 1.36 7.53
N ARG A 9 2.29 2.09 6.98
CA ARG A 9 2.55 3.33 6.24
C ARG A 9 1.44 4.34 6.52
N ILE A 10 1.73 5.63 6.42
CA ILE A 10 0.69 6.67 6.42
C ILE A 10 -0.27 6.43 5.26
N GLY A 11 -1.53 6.77 5.44
CA GLY A 11 -2.54 6.61 4.38
C GLY A 11 -3.12 5.21 4.28
N ARG A 12 -2.92 4.35 5.30
CA ARG A 12 -3.55 3.02 5.33
C ARG A 12 -5.04 3.08 5.05
N LYS A 13 -5.53 2.15 4.23
CA LYS A 13 -6.93 2.10 3.80
C LYS A 13 -7.83 1.27 4.70
N LYS A 14 -7.35 0.80 5.86
CA LYS A 14 -8.16 0.05 6.83
C LYS A 14 -9.51 0.69 7.14
N PRO A 15 -9.62 2.01 7.40
CA PRO A 15 -10.89 2.62 7.74
C PRO A 15 -11.93 2.55 6.62
N ILE A 16 -11.52 2.50 5.37
CA ILE A 16 -12.41 2.50 4.19
C ILE A 16 -12.34 1.23 3.36
N GLN A 17 -11.55 0.22 3.78
CA GLN A 17 -11.40 -1.02 3.01
C GLN A 17 -12.75 -1.70 2.75
N HIS A 18 -13.67 -1.71 3.71
CA HIS A 18 -15.01 -2.27 3.53
C HIS A 18 -15.82 -1.54 2.44
N ILE A 19 -15.64 -0.20 2.32
CA ILE A 19 -16.28 0.59 1.26
C ILE A 19 -15.66 0.22 -0.10
N ILE A 20 -14.32 0.12 -0.16
CA ILE A 20 -13.61 -0.26 -1.39
C ILE A 20 -14.05 -1.65 -1.83
N MET A 21 -14.09 -2.63 -0.91
CA MET A 21 -14.59 -3.98 -1.21
C MET A 21 -16.03 -3.97 -1.71
N GLY A 22 -16.91 -3.16 -1.10
CA GLY A 22 -18.32 -3.04 -1.48
C GLY A 22 -18.55 -2.43 -2.87
N VAL A 23 -17.60 -1.64 -3.37
CA VAL A 23 -17.67 -1.03 -4.71
C VAL A 23 -16.79 -1.73 -5.74
N SER A 24 -15.94 -2.68 -5.33
CA SER A 24 -15.12 -3.47 -6.24
C SER A 24 -15.97 -4.34 -7.17
N PRO A 25 -15.55 -4.58 -8.42
CA PRO A 25 -16.29 -5.43 -9.33
C PRO A 25 -16.31 -6.88 -8.80
N LYS A 26 -17.47 -7.54 -8.94
CA LYS A 26 -17.63 -8.92 -8.48
C LYS A 26 -16.90 -9.95 -9.35
N GLN A 27 -16.60 -9.59 -10.60
CA GLN A 27 -15.96 -10.49 -11.58
C GLN A 27 -14.84 -9.75 -12.30
N PHE A 28 -13.67 -10.36 -12.29
CA PHE A 28 -12.48 -9.98 -13.05
C PHE A 28 -11.54 -11.18 -13.09
N ASN A 29 -10.68 -11.24 -14.10
CA ASN A 29 -9.73 -12.33 -14.31
C ASN A 29 -8.28 -11.91 -14.01
N LYS A 30 -8.07 -10.63 -13.65
CA LYS A 30 -6.75 -10.09 -13.28
C LYS A 30 -6.91 -8.91 -12.33
N TYR A 31 -6.09 -8.88 -11.28
CA TYR A 31 -6.02 -7.76 -10.34
C TYR A 31 -4.74 -6.95 -10.53
N VAL A 32 -4.83 -5.63 -10.50
CA VAL A 32 -3.66 -4.75 -10.62
C VAL A 32 -3.76 -3.60 -9.64
N GLU A 33 -2.72 -3.41 -8.83
CA GLU A 33 -2.60 -2.31 -7.86
C GLU A 33 -1.31 -1.53 -8.11
N PRO A 34 -1.37 -0.43 -8.92
CA PRO A 34 -0.19 0.34 -9.34
C PRO A 34 0.49 1.13 -8.22
N PHE A 35 -0.21 1.38 -7.11
CA PHE A 35 0.24 2.11 -5.92
C PHE A 35 -0.07 1.26 -4.68
N VAL A 36 0.67 0.16 -4.47
CA VAL A 36 0.31 -0.83 -3.46
C VAL A 36 0.55 -0.34 -2.02
N GLY A 37 1.49 0.56 -1.81
CA GLY A 37 1.79 1.10 -0.50
C GLY A 37 1.98 0.02 0.57
N SER A 38 1.16 0.05 1.62
CA SER A 38 1.16 -0.99 2.65
C SER A 38 0.58 -2.33 2.18
N GLY A 39 -0.19 -2.38 1.09
CA GLY A 39 -0.88 -3.58 0.60
C GLY A 39 -2.17 -3.91 1.37
N ASP A 40 -2.74 -2.97 2.11
CA ASP A 40 -3.96 -3.23 2.88
C ASP A 40 -5.11 -3.72 1.99
N ILE A 41 -5.30 -3.10 0.82
CA ILE A 41 -6.37 -3.51 -0.12
C ILE A 41 -6.01 -4.81 -0.82
N TYR A 42 -4.77 -4.97 -1.27
CA TYR A 42 -4.31 -6.19 -1.92
C TYR A 42 -4.57 -7.43 -1.05
N PHE A 43 -4.21 -7.39 0.25
CA PHE A 43 -4.46 -8.53 1.15
C PHE A 43 -5.94 -8.70 1.50
N GLU A 44 -6.70 -7.58 1.60
CA GLU A 44 -8.14 -7.63 1.87
C GLU A 44 -8.95 -8.18 0.70
N MET A 45 -8.47 -8.01 -0.54
CA MET A 45 -9.10 -8.61 -1.73
C MET A 45 -9.24 -10.12 -1.62
N ASN A 46 -8.40 -10.78 -0.83
CA ASN A 46 -8.43 -12.23 -0.59
C ASN A 46 -8.63 -12.99 -1.91
N LEU A 47 -7.79 -12.66 -2.89
CA LEU A 47 -7.90 -13.16 -4.26
C LEU A 47 -7.82 -14.69 -4.28
N ASP A 48 -8.68 -15.30 -5.09
CA ASP A 48 -8.54 -16.72 -5.42
C ASP A 48 -7.17 -16.96 -6.08
N SER A 49 -6.56 -18.10 -5.76
CA SER A 49 -5.22 -18.44 -6.25
C SER A 49 -5.13 -18.60 -7.77
N SER A 50 -6.26 -18.70 -8.47
CA SER A 50 -6.32 -18.72 -9.94
C SER A 50 -6.24 -17.33 -10.56
N ILE A 51 -6.50 -16.27 -9.78
CA ILE A 51 -6.49 -14.90 -10.30
C ILE A 51 -5.07 -14.32 -10.22
N PRO A 52 -4.40 -14.08 -11.36
CA PRO A 52 -3.10 -13.43 -11.39
C PRO A 52 -3.21 -11.99 -10.88
N ALA A 53 -2.28 -11.60 -10.03
CA ALA A 53 -2.18 -10.25 -9.51
C ALA A 53 -0.88 -9.55 -9.94
N VAL A 54 -0.94 -8.25 -10.12
CA VAL A 54 0.22 -7.38 -10.28
C VAL A 54 0.13 -6.27 -9.24
N ILE A 55 1.13 -6.20 -8.38
CA ILE A 55 1.27 -5.10 -7.43
C ILE A 55 2.53 -4.31 -7.75
N ASN A 56 2.45 -3.01 -7.58
CA ASN A 56 3.55 -2.10 -7.90
C ASN A 56 3.64 -0.97 -6.89
N ASP A 57 4.82 -0.52 -6.63
CA ASP A 57 5.07 0.78 -6.00
C ASP A 57 6.32 1.40 -6.62
N LEU A 58 6.33 2.72 -6.76
CA LEU A 58 7.50 3.47 -7.21
C LEU A 58 8.58 3.52 -6.12
N ASP A 59 8.16 3.39 -4.85
CA ASP A 59 9.04 3.28 -3.70
C ASP A 59 9.76 1.92 -3.72
N THR A 60 11.08 1.98 -3.92
CA THR A 60 11.92 0.78 -4.03
C THR A 60 11.93 -0.07 -2.76
N GLU A 61 11.79 0.54 -1.58
CA GLU A 61 11.75 -0.21 -0.31
C GLU A 61 10.45 -1.02 -0.20
N ILE A 62 9.31 -0.42 -0.56
CA ILE A 62 8.03 -1.11 -0.61
C ILE A 62 8.08 -2.28 -1.59
N ALA A 63 8.53 -2.04 -2.81
CA ALA A 63 8.66 -3.09 -3.82
C ALA A 63 9.61 -4.21 -3.36
N THR A 64 10.72 -3.86 -2.70
CA THR A 64 11.69 -4.81 -2.14
C THR A 64 11.05 -5.65 -1.03
N ALA A 65 10.31 -5.03 -0.11
CA ALA A 65 9.62 -5.77 0.95
C ALA A 65 8.68 -6.84 0.38
N PHE A 66 7.85 -6.48 -0.62
CA PHE A 66 6.95 -7.45 -1.26
C PHE A 66 7.70 -8.54 -2.03
N LYS A 67 8.80 -8.22 -2.71
CA LYS A 67 9.66 -9.22 -3.36
C LYS A 67 10.23 -10.21 -2.36
N ILE A 68 10.70 -9.74 -1.20
CA ILE A 68 11.22 -10.59 -0.13
C ILE A 68 10.09 -11.46 0.46
N LEU A 69 8.93 -10.88 0.77
CA LEU A 69 7.78 -11.64 1.27
C LEU A 69 7.39 -12.78 0.32
N LYS A 70 7.36 -12.49 -0.99
CA LYS A 70 7.04 -13.49 -2.01
C LYS A 70 8.11 -14.57 -2.14
N SER A 71 9.39 -14.25 -1.96
CA SER A 71 10.50 -15.20 -2.10
C SER A 71 10.54 -16.26 -1.01
N ASN A 72 9.70 -16.12 0.03
CA ASN A 72 9.64 -17.04 1.17
C ASN A 72 11.02 -17.34 1.80
N PRO A 73 11.77 -16.31 2.23
CA PRO A 73 13.08 -16.54 2.85
C PRO A 73 12.92 -17.37 4.13
N SER A 74 13.98 -18.13 4.49
CA SER A 74 14.01 -18.82 5.78
C SER A 74 13.66 -17.88 6.92
N ILE A 75 12.83 -18.35 7.82
CA ILE A 75 12.44 -17.65 9.05
C ILE A 75 13.20 -18.16 10.28
N ASP A 76 14.30 -18.86 10.07
CA ASP A 76 15.17 -19.30 11.16
C ASP A 76 15.70 -18.09 11.93
N ASN A 77 15.78 -18.22 13.25
CA ASN A 77 16.27 -17.17 14.15
C ASN A 77 15.46 -15.85 14.15
N ILE A 78 14.20 -15.85 13.71
CA ILE A 78 13.35 -14.64 13.80
C ILE A 78 13.06 -14.23 15.25
N GLU A 79 13.23 -15.13 16.22
CA GLU A 79 13.09 -14.86 17.66
C GLU A 79 13.96 -13.68 18.12
N ARG A 80 15.09 -13.43 17.45
CA ARG A 80 15.97 -12.27 17.72
C ARG A 80 15.27 -10.91 17.51
N PHE A 81 14.13 -10.88 16.83
CA PHE A 81 13.33 -9.66 16.63
C PHE A 81 12.21 -9.48 17.65
N LYS A 82 12.07 -10.45 18.57
CA LYS A 82 11.08 -10.41 19.64
C LYS A 82 11.53 -9.46 20.74
N ASN A 83 10.64 -8.56 21.15
CA ASN A 83 10.82 -7.68 22.32
C ASN A 83 12.14 -6.90 22.35
N LYS A 84 12.70 -6.52 21.21
CA LYS A 84 13.88 -5.66 21.17
C LYS A 84 13.63 -4.33 21.89
N SER A 85 14.62 -3.84 22.60
CA SER A 85 14.62 -2.49 23.13
C SER A 85 14.71 -1.45 22.01
N LEU A 86 14.34 -0.21 22.30
CA LEU A 86 14.45 0.89 21.33
C LEU A 86 15.91 1.12 20.88
N GLU A 87 16.86 0.91 21.78
CA GLU A 87 18.30 1.05 21.49
C GLU A 87 18.78 -0.05 20.52
N GLU A 88 18.39 -1.30 20.77
CA GLU A 88 18.70 -2.42 19.87
C GLU A 88 18.10 -2.22 18.47
N VAL A 89 16.86 -1.69 18.37
CA VAL A 89 16.26 -1.35 17.08
C VAL A 89 17.08 -0.25 16.40
N ARG A 90 17.45 0.82 17.11
CA ARG A 90 18.28 1.90 16.57
C ARG A 90 19.64 1.40 16.09
N SER A 91 20.27 0.51 16.86
CA SER A 91 21.56 -0.12 16.49
C SER A 91 21.41 -0.97 15.23
N PHE A 92 20.38 -1.83 15.19
CA PHE A 92 20.07 -2.65 14.02
C PHE A 92 19.83 -1.79 12.75
N MET A 93 19.10 -0.70 12.88
CA MET A 93 18.78 0.19 11.76
C MET A 93 20.00 0.87 11.14
N LYS A 94 21.06 1.10 11.90
CA LYS A 94 22.33 1.70 11.43
C LYS A 94 23.21 0.73 10.65
N GLN A 95 22.95 -0.57 10.75
CA GLN A 95 23.75 -1.60 10.11
C GLN A 95 23.37 -1.84 8.65
N SER A 96 24.31 -2.30 7.86
CA SER A 96 24.05 -2.86 6.53
C SER A 96 23.63 -4.31 6.67
N HIS A 97 22.58 -4.70 5.93
CA HIS A 97 22.04 -6.05 5.98
C HIS A 97 22.13 -6.72 4.62
N SER A 98 22.71 -7.92 4.56
CA SER A 98 22.79 -8.74 3.35
C SER A 98 21.65 -9.75 3.24
N SER A 99 21.22 -10.32 4.38
CA SER A 99 20.17 -11.34 4.38
C SER A 99 18.79 -10.75 4.01
N PRO A 100 17.98 -11.49 3.27
CA PRO A 100 16.63 -11.03 2.91
C PRO A 100 15.76 -10.73 4.13
N ILE A 101 15.85 -11.56 5.18
CA ILE A 101 15.04 -11.39 6.39
C ILE A 101 15.43 -10.12 7.16
N ASP A 102 16.74 -9.79 7.24
CA ASP A 102 17.19 -8.57 7.90
C ASP A 102 16.82 -7.32 7.10
N LYS A 103 16.90 -7.38 5.76
CA LYS A 103 16.43 -6.31 4.89
C LYS A 103 14.94 -6.05 5.09
N LEU A 104 14.14 -7.11 5.13
CA LEU A 104 12.70 -7.00 5.39
C LEU A 104 12.43 -6.43 6.79
N ALA A 105 13.12 -6.93 7.81
CA ALA A 105 13.00 -6.43 9.18
C ALA A 105 13.34 -4.94 9.27
N LYS A 106 14.41 -4.50 8.60
CA LYS A 106 14.80 -3.09 8.52
C LYS A 106 13.68 -2.25 7.89
N ILE A 107 13.14 -2.65 6.74
CA ILE A 107 12.04 -1.94 6.09
C ILE A 107 10.80 -1.89 7.00
N ILE A 108 10.44 -2.98 7.67
CA ILE A 108 9.30 -2.99 8.60
C ILE A 108 9.55 -2.03 9.77
N TYR A 109 10.76 -1.99 10.35
CA TYR A 109 11.10 -1.03 11.40
C TYR A 109 11.02 0.41 10.88
N ASP A 110 11.59 0.72 9.70
CA ASP A 110 11.52 2.06 9.09
C ASP A 110 10.06 2.53 8.97
N LEU A 111 9.19 1.66 8.50
CA LEU A 111 7.79 1.98 8.28
C LEU A 111 6.95 1.99 9.57
N CYS A 112 7.25 1.15 10.56
CA CYS A 112 6.41 0.99 11.75
C CYS A 112 6.95 1.72 12.99
N ALA A 113 8.24 2.03 13.04
CA ALA A 113 8.89 2.65 14.20
C ALA A 113 9.11 4.17 14.05
N THR A 114 9.01 4.70 12.83
CA THR A 114 9.19 6.12 12.55
C THR A 114 7.85 6.86 12.51
N PHE A 115 7.89 8.17 12.78
CA PHE A 115 6.69 9.00 12.67
C PHE A 115 6.24 9.04 11.20
N GLY A 116 5.03 8.59 10.96
CA GLY A 116 4.42 8.63 9.65
C GLY A 116 4.93 7.63 8.64
N GLY A 117 5.78 6.67 9.01
CA GLY A 117 6.28 5.68 8.08
C GLY A 117 7.11 6.28 6.93
N THR A 118 7.69 7.46 7.17
CA THR A 118 8.60 8.10 6.23
C THR A 118 10.02 7.65 6.55
N ALA A 119 10.55 6.73 5.77
CA ALA A 119 11.85 6.07 5.94
C ALA A 119 13.09 7.00 5.91
N GLN A 120 12.92 8.32 5.81
CA GLN A 120 14.01 9.27 5.63
C GLN A 120 14.50 9.85 6.95
N GLY A 121 15.38 9.11 7.66
CA GLY A 121 16.16 9.67 8.79
C GLY A 121 15.34 10.12 10.01
N SER A 122 14.06 9.78 10.05
CA SER A 122 13.14 10.13 11.12
C SER A 122 13.56 9.44 12.41
N LYS A 123 13.40 10.12 13.55
CA LYS A 123 13.66 9.52 14.85
C LYS A 123 12.78 8.29 15.04
N ILE A 124 13.36 7.21 15.50
CA ILE A 124 12.64 6.00 15.90
C ILE A 124 11.98 6.28 17.25
N TYR A 125 10.65 6.25 17.29
CA TYR A 125 9.85 6.54 18.49
C TYR A 125 9.28 5.28 19.15
N LYS A 126 9.16 4.18 18.38
CA LYS A 126 8.57 2.93 18.84
C LYS A 126 9.51 1.77 18.58
N ASN A 127 9.39 0.73 19.39
CA ASN A 127 10.03 -0.56 19.18
C ASN A 127 8.97 -1.63 18.90
N PRO A 128 8.36 -1.62 17.68
CA PRO A 128 7.32 -2.58 17.38
C PRO A 128 7.87 -4.00 17.44
N ASN A 129 7.11 -4.91 18.07
CA ASN A 129 7.42 -6.33 17.95
C ASN A 129 7.08 -6.80 16.54
N ILE A 130 8.09 -6.98 15.69
CA ILE A 130 7.92 -7.39 14.30
C ILE A 130 7.96 -8.91 14.10
N GLU A 131 8.38 -9.65 15.11
CA GLU A 131 8.50 -11.12 15.04
C GLU A 131 7.18 -11.78 14.59
N PRO A 132 5.99 -11.45 15.12
CA PRO A 132 4.75 -12.06 14.67
C PRO A 132 4.40 -11.77 13.19
N LYS A 133 4.94 -10.67 12.63
CA LYS A 133 4.80 -10.33 11.21
C LYS A 133 5.72 -11.22 10.37
N LEU A 134 6.97 -11.38 10.79
CA LEU A 134 7.96 -12.22 10.12
C LEU A 134 7.57 -13.70 10.14
N ARG A 135 6.99 -14.19 11.24
CA ARG A 135 6.47 -15.55 11.36
C ARG A 135 5.40 -15.90 10.32
N LYS A 136 4.72 -14.90 9.76
CA LYS A 136 3.70 -15.09 8.73
C LYS A 136 4.25 -15.13 7.30
N ILE A 137 5.56 -15.01 7.09
CA ILE A 137 6.18 -15.00 5.75
C ILE A 137 5.71 -16.16 4.88
N PRO A 138 5.66 -17.43 5.35
CA PRO A 138 5.18 -18.52 4.50
C PRO A 138 3.73 -18.32 4.01
N LYS A 139 2.88 -17.71 4.84
CA LYS A 139 1.49 -17.40 4.46
C LYS A 139 1.41 -16.29 3.42
N TYR A 140 2.27 -15.27 3.54
CA TYR A 140 2.36 -14.21 2.53
C TYR A 140 2.88 -14.77 1.20
N ALA A 141 3.92 -15.60 1.24
CA ALA A 141 4.50 -16.21 0.05
C ALA A 141 3.48 -17.08 -0.70
N GLU A 142 2.72 -17.89 0.02
CA GLU A 142 1.64 -18.72 -0.56
C GLU A 142 0.55 -17.84 -1.20
N TYR A 143 0.08 -16.82 -0.49
CA TYR A 143 -0.92 -15.88 -1.04
C TYR A 143 -0.40 -15.17 -2.30
N MET A 144 0.89 -14.84 -2.32
CA MET A 144 1.53 -14.08 -3.40
C MET A 144 2.07 -14.94 -4.53
N LYS A 145 1.88 -16.26 -4.54
CA LYS A 145 2.49 -17.16 -5.52
C LYS A 145 2.23 -16.75 -6.98
N ASN A 146 1.00 -16.33 -7.29
CA ASN A 146 0.58 -15.85 -8.61
C ASN A 146 0.61 -14.32 -8.75
N THR A 147 1.36 -13.62 -7.88
CA THR A 147 1.49 -12.17 -7.90
C THR A 147 2.81 -11.75 -8.51
N LYS A 148 2.79 -10.84 -9.46
CA LYS A 148 3.96 -10.14 -9.97
C LYS A 148 4.20 -8.86 -9.18
N VAL A 149 5.40 -8.68 -8.64
CA VAL A 149 5.79 -7.47 -7.90
C VAL A 149 6.67 -6.61 -8.79
N LEU A 150 6.25 -5.38 -9.05
CA LEU A 150 6.94 -4.42 -9.90
C LEU A 150 7.47 -3.23 -9.08
N ASN A 151 8.42 -2.49 -9.67
CA ASN A 151 8.90 -1.20 -9.19
C ASN A 151 9.08 -0.31 -10.42
N GLN A 152 7.98 0.21 -10.93
CA GLN A 152 7.90 0.93 -12.20
C GLN A 152 6.95 2.12 -12.11
N ASP A 153 7.01 3.02 -13.09
CA ASP A 153 6.01 4.07 -13.27
C ASP A 153 4.62 3.46 -13.50
N TYR A 154 3.59 4.00 -12.82
CA TYR A 154 2.22 3.48 -12.85
C TYR A 154 1.62 3.44 -14.26
N LYS A 155 2.01 4.37 -15.16
CA LYS A 155 1.52 4.42 -16.55
C LYS A 155 1.94 3.17 -17.32
N SER A 156 3.18 2.76 -17.13
CA SER A 156 3.71 1.53 -17.72
C SER A 156 2.99 0.29 -17.19
N VAL A 157 2.72 0.27 -15.87
CA VAL A 157 1.98 -0.81 -15.22
C VAL A 157 0.56 -0.91 -15.75
N ILE A 158 -0.18 0.22 -15.83
CA ILE A 158 -1.54 0.24 -16.36
C ILE A 158 -1.53 -0.20 -17.82
N LYS A 159 -0.70 0.41 -18.66
CA LYS A 159 -0.63 0.11 -20.10
C LYS A 159 -0.37 -1.36 -20.40
N SER A 160 0.57 -1.98 -19.68
CA SER A 160 0.97 -3.37 -19.92
C SER A 160 0.01 -4.42 -19.35
N ASN A 161 -0.94 -4.00 -18.51
CA ASN A 161 -1.86 -4.91 -17.84
C ASN A 161 -3.34 -4.66 -18.18
N ASP A 162 -3.64 -3.66 -19.03
CA ASP A 162 -5.00 -3.29 -19.37
C ASP A 162 -5.67 -4.32 -20.28
N SER A 163 -6.82 -4.79 -19.85
CA SER A 163 -7.77 -5.59 -20.63
C SER A 163 -9.18 -5.43 -20.07
N LYS A 164 -10.20 -5.87 -20.80
CA LYS A 164 -11.62 -5.81 -20.34
C LYS A 164 -11.84 -6.58 -19.04
N ASP A 165 -11.01 -7.59 -18.77
CA ASP A 165 -11.10 -8.48 -17.61
C ASP A 165 -10.19 -8.06 -16.46
N THR A 166 -9.49 -6.92 -16.58
CA THR A 166 -8.61 -6.40 -15.53
C THR A 166 -9.39 -5.50 -14.57
N TYR A 167 -9.18 -5.71 -13.28
CA TYR A 167 -9.58 -4.78 -12.22
C TYR A 167 -8.36 -4.04 -11.68
N PHE A 168 -8.40 -2.71 -11.75
CA PHE A 168 -7.39 -1.82 -11.18
C PHE A 168 -7.90 -1.19 -9.89
N TYR A 169 -7.14 -1.32 -8.80
CA TYR A 169 -7.31 -0.47 -7.63
C TYR A 169 -6.17 0.55 -7.58
N LEU A 170 -6.50 1.83 -7.44
CA LEU A 170 -5.53 2.92 -7.45
C LEU A 170 -5.66 3.78 -6.19
N ASP A 171 -4.52 4.01 -5.54
CA ASP A 171 -4.38 4.85 -4.35
C ASP A 171 -3.13 5.71 -4.46
N PRO A 172 -3.09 6.67 -5.40
CA PRO A 172 -1.93 7.54 -5.61
C PRO A 172 -1.75 8.50 -4.43
N PRO A 173 -0.60 9.21 -4.33
CA PRO A 173 -0.40 10.27 -3.34
C PRO A 173 -1.54 11.28 -3.37
N TYR A 174 -1.98 11.76 -2.20
CA TYR A 174 -3.07 12.74 -2.07
C TYR A 174 -2.56 14.17 -2.18
N GLU A 175 -3.38 15.11 -2.69
CA GLU A 175 -3.05 16.55 -2.74
C GLU A 175 -2.63 17.12 -1.38
N SER A 176 -3.29 16.66 -0.31
CA SER A 176 -2.99 17.05 1.07
C SER A 176 -1.66 16.51 1.61
N SER A 177 -1.04 15.58 0.89
CA SER A 177 0.24 14.96 1.28
C SER A 177 1.47 15.72 0.80
N LYS A 178 1.32 16.97 0.32
CA LYS A 178 2.45 17.82 -0.09
C LYS A 178 3.44 17.96 1.07
N GLY A 179 4.67 17.46 0.87
CA GLY A 179 5.75 17.46 1.87
C GLY A 179 5.92 16.15 2.66
N LEU A 180 4.98 15.21 2.62
CA LEU A 180 5.14 13.87 3.26
C LEU A 180 5.80 12.85 2.33
N TYR A 181 5.70 13.05 1.03
CA TYR A 181 6.41 12.26 0.02
C TYR A 181 7.42 13.17 -0.65
N ALA A 182 8.70 12.84 -0.57
CA ALA A 182 9.77 13.56 -1.27
C ALA A 182 9.44 13.56 -2.78
N LYS A 183 9.09 14.73 -3.34
CA LYS A 183 8.76 14.96 -4.75
C LYS A 183 7.33 14.54 -5.19
N SER A 184 6.26 14.97 -4.56
CA SER A 184 4.95 14.69 -5.14
C SER A 184 4.30 15.93 -5.76
N ASP A 185 4.83 16.37 -6.88
CA ASP A 185 3.99 17.02 -7.90
C ASP A 185 3.32 15.92 -8.72
N PHE A 186 2.47 15.12 -8.06
CA PHE A 186 1.73 14.07 -8.75
C PHE A 186 0.73 14.70 -9.71
N ASN A 187 0.79 14.31 -10.98
CA ASN A 187 -0.05 14.89 -12.02
C ASN A 187 -1.38 14.13 -12.13
N TYR A 188 -2.44 14.67 -11.54
CA TYR A 188 -3.78 14.09 -11.53
C TYR A 188 -4.45 14.17 -12.90
N GLU A 189 -4.19 15.22 -13.68
CA GLU A 189 -4.68 15.38 -15.07
C GLU A 189 -4.10 14.26 -15.95
N GLU A 190 -2.82 13.97 -15.80
CA GLU A 190 -2.18 12.85 -16.51
C GLU A 190 -2.81 11.51 -16.11
N LEU A 191 -3.05 11.30 -14.81
CA LEU A 191 -3.72 10.08 -14.33
C LEU A 191 -5.12 9.97 -14.93
N ALA A 192 -5.91 11.04 -14.91
CA ALA A 192 -7.25 11.05 -15.50
C ALA A 192 -7.22 10.75 -17.00
N GLY A 193 -6.22 11.29 -17.73
CA GLY A 193 -6.00 11.02 -19.15
C GLY A 193 -5.61 9.57 -19.43
N VAL A 194 -4.83 8.93 -18.54
CA VAL A 194 -4.54 7.49 -18.63
C VAL A 194 -5.79 6.67 -18.38
N LEU A 195 -6.52 6.97 -17.29
CA LEU A 195 -7.71 6.22 -16.87
C LEU A 195 -8.87 6.34 -17.87
N SER A 196 -8.97 7.44 -18.63
CA SER A 196 -9.99 7.61 -19.68
C SER A 196 -9.85 6.61 -20.84
N LYS A 197 -8.66 6.00 -20.99
CA LYS A 197 -8.36 5.05 -22.07
C LYS A 197 -8.36 3.59 -21.59
N VAL A 198 -8.52 3.35 -20.28
CA VAL A 198 -8.50 2.01 -19.69
C VAL A 198 -9.74 1.23 -20.11
N LYS A 199 -9.52 0.01 -20.62
CA LYS A 199 -10.56 -0.95 -21.01
C LYS A 199 -11.11 -1.71 -19.81
N GLY A 200 -10.27 -1.94 -18.81
CA GLY A 200 -10.61 -2.61 -17.57
C GLY A 200 -11.49 -1.77 -16.66
N LYS A 201 -11.90 -2.38 -15.55
CA LYS A 201 -12.62 -1.67 -14.49
C LYS A 201 -11.63 -1.08 -13.51
N PHE A 202 -11.89 0.13 -13.02
CA PHE A 202 -11.06 0.68 -11.96
C PHE A 202 -11.86 1.27 -10.79
N VAL A 203 -11.24 1.26 -9.63
CA VAL A 203 -11.60 2.03 -8.44
C VAL A 203 -10.38 2.86 -8.03
N LEU A 204 -10.57 4.17 -7.90
CA LEU A 204 -9.55 5.12 -7.47
C LEU A 204 -10.02 5.79 -6.19
N SER A 205 -9.17 5.85 -5.16
CA SER A 205 -9.39 6.61 -3.92
C SER A 205 -8.50 7.84 -3.88
N LEU A 206 -9.08 9.00 -3.53
CA LEU A 206 -8.39 10.28 -3.37
C LEU A 206 -9.04 11.13 -2.27
N ASN A 207 -8.34 12.19 -1.82
CA ASN A 207 -8.96 13.23 -1.00
C ASN A 207 -10.07 13.95 -1.76
N ASP A 208 -11.14 14.31 -1.06
CA ASP A 208 -12.25 15.08 -1.64
C ASP A 208 -11.87 16.56 -1.72
N SER A 209 -11.59 17.05 -2.91
CA SER A 209 -11.36 18.47 -3.19
C SER A 209 -12.11 18.92 -4.46
N PRO A 210 -12.44 20.22 -4.60
CA PRO A 210 -13.03 20.74 -5.82
C PRO A 210 -12.17 20.46 -7.06
N ASN A 211 -10.84 20.52 -6.92
CA ASN A 211 -9.90 20.23 -7.99
C ASN A 211 -9.98 18.77 -8.45
N ILE A 212 -9.90 17.81 -7.53
CA ILE A 212 -10.04 16.37 -7.84
C ILE A 212 -11.39 16.08 -8.48
N ARG A 213 -12.48 16.64 -7.95
CA ARG A 213 -13.81 16.46 -8.56
C ARG A 213 -13.90 17.01 -9.97
N ASN A 214 -13.25 18.13 -10.25
CA ASN A 214 -13.24 18.72 -11.62
C ASN A 214 -12.39 17.87 -12.58
N ILE A 215 -11.18 17.44 -12.17
CA ILE A 215 -10.28 16.62 -13.00
C ILE A 215 -10.96 15.30 -13.41
N PHE A 216 -11.64 14.65 -12.46
CA PHE A 216 -12.23 13.32 -12.66
C PHE A 216 -13.75 13.37 -12.97
N LYS A 217 -14.33 14.54 -13.32
CA LYS A 217 -15.77 14.73 -13.54
C LYS A 217 -16.41 13.81 -14.58
N GLN A 218 -15.61 13.24 -15.49
CA GLN A 218 -16.06 12.28 -16.50
C GLN A 218 -16.37 10.89 -15.95
N PHE A 219 -16.00 10.61 -14.71
CA PHE A 219 -16.20 9.33 -14.04
C PHE A 219 -17.27 9.40 -12.95
N LYS A 220 -17.70 8.26 -12.44
CA LYS A 220 -18.62 8.21 -11.30
C LYS A 220 -17.88 8.53 -10.02
N ILE A 221 -18.24 9.61 -9.34
CA ILE A 221 -17.60 10.09 -8.09
C ILE A 221 -18.59 9.95 -6.94
N ARG A 222 -18.17 9.25 -5.87
CA ARG A 222 -18.89 9.14 -4.61
C ARG A 222 -18.05 9.71 -3.48
N GLY A 223 -18.52 10.74 -2.79
CA GLY A 223 -17.91 11.25 -1.56
C GLY A 223 -18.16 10.30 -0.39
N ILE A 224 -17.14 10.14 0.47
CA ILE A 224 -17.22 9.38 1.71
C ILE A 224 -16.62 10.19 2.86
N ARG A 225 -17.09 9.96 4.07
CA ARG A 225 -16.50 10.49 5.30
C ARG A 225 -15.73 9.37 5.99
N VAL A 226 -14.50 9.65 6.36
CA VAL A 226 -13.64 8.70 7.07
C VAL A 226 -13.44 9.25 8.47
N GLU A 227 -13.99 8.57 9.45
CA GLU A 227 -13.71 8.90 10.85
C GLU A 227 -12.24 8.64 11.14
N GLY A 228 -11.56 9.65 11.69
CA GLY A 228 -10.12 9.59 11.92
C GLY A 228 -9.74 8.44 12.83
N GLY A 229 -8.74 7.66 12.43
CA GLY A 229 -8.03 6.80 13.37
C GLY A 229 -7.34 7.66 14.43
N ASN A 230 -7.22 7.11 15.63
CA ASN A 230 -6.54 7.73 16.77
C ASN A 230 -5.08 8.07 16.42
N ASP A 231 -4.85 9.23 15.85
CA ASP A 231 -3.56 9.89 15.95
C ASP A 231 -3.52 10.49 17.36
N GLU A 232 -2.75 9.88 18.25
CA GLU A 232 -2.61 10.24 19.68
C GLU A 232 -2.17 11.70 19.93
N GLN A 233 -2.09 12.54 18.88
CA GLN A 233 -1.70 13.95 18.99
C GLN A 233 -2.76 14.94 18.48
N SER A 234 -3.90 14.50 17.97
CA SER A 234 -5.00 15.40 17.63
C SER A 234 -6.13 15.26 18.64
N ILE A 235 -6.20 16.22 19.56
CA ILE A 235 -7.38 16.50 20.38
C ILE A 235 -8.48 16.99 19.42
N GLY A 236 -9.24 16.05 18.83
CA GLY A 236 -10.35 16.34 17.93
C GLY A 236 -10.58 15.19 16.94
N GLN A 237 -11.84 14.79 16.79
CA GLN A 237 -12.26 13.86 15.73
C GLN A 237 -12.09 14.54 14.37
N HIS A 238 -10.96 14.32 13.70
CA HIS A 238 -10.76 14.83 12.34
C HIS A 238 -11.43 13.89 11.35
N THR A 239 -12.64 14.25 10.92
CA THR A 239 -13.30 13.58 9.79
C THR A 239 -12.59 13.96 8.50
N ARG A 240 -11.93 13.01 7.85
CA ARG A 240 -11.39 13.22 6.51
C ARG A 240 -12.48 12.98 5.48
N LYS A 241 -12.49 13.81 4.43
CA LYS A 241 -13.36 13.61 3.26
C LYS A 241 -12.53 12.98 2.14
N GLU A 242 -13.00 11.85 1.65
CA GLU A 242 -12.38 11.16 0.51
C GLU A 242 -13.42 10.93 -0.60
N VAL A 243 -12.97 10.69 -1.80
CA VAL A 243 -13.80 10.30 -2.93
C VAL A 243 -13.37 8.93 -3.44
N ILE A 244 -14.37 8.14 -3.79
CA ILE A 244 -14.21 6.91 -4.56
C ILE A 244 -14.66 7.20 -5.99
N ILE A 245 -13.77 6.99 -6.94
CA ILE A 245 -13.97 7.28 -8.36
C ILE A 245 -13.89 5.97 -9.15
N LYS A 246 -14.81 5.75 -10.09
CA LYS A 246 -14.83 4.52 -10.89
C LYS A 246 -15.43 4.73 -12.28
N ASN A 247 -15.11 3.83 -13.24
CA ASN A 247 -15.60 3.90 -14.62
C ASN A 247 -16.79 3.00 -14.97
N TYR A 248 -17.37 2.30 -13.98
CA TYR A 248 -18.48 1.37 -14.20
C TYR A 248 -19.65 1.61 -13.25
#